data_f2bd78c51109a125a339299f9f865e1c
#
_entry.id   f2bd78c51109a125a339299f9f865e1c
#
_cell.length_a   1.000
_cell.length_b   1.000
_cell.length_c   1.000
_cell.angle_alpha   90.00
_cell.angle_beta   90.00
_cell.angle_gamma   90.00
#
_symmetry.space_group_name_H-M   'P 1'
#
loop_
_entity.id
_entity.type
_entity.pdbx_description
1 polymer ?
#
loop_
_entity_poly.entity_id
_entity_poly.type
_entity_poly.pdbx_seq_one_letter_code
_entity_poly.pdbx_strand_id
1 'polypeptide(L)'
;MASLICGSIAYDTIMNFEGKFADQILPEQIHILNVAFLVPTMRREFGGCAGNIAYNLNLLGGDPIIMATVGGDAAPYMSRLEQLKIDASHIRQIDQAFTAQAMITTDQANNQITAFHPGAMGESHLNQVSAVVAERSKNAKGPAKLGIVAPDGRQGMWEHCHQLAEAGIPFIFDPGQGLPMFNGPELLELIDIASYLAVNDYEGEMLSQRTGLSLAKVAERVKALIVTKGAEGADVYVDGKVVAIPPVPAAKVVDPTGCGDAFRGGLLFGLENGMDWETTGRLASLMGSIKITHQGPQNHQPSKDQISAQFKTAFGFSF
;
A
#
# COMPACT_ATOMS: atom_id res chain seq x y z
N MET A 1 -13.52 -5.65 -13.46
CA MET A 1 -12.43 -6.64 -13.49
C MET A 1 -11.93 -6.79 -12.06
N ALA A 2 -11.27 -7.90 -11.72
CA ALA A 2 -10.78 -8.11 -10.38
C ALA A 2 -9.27 -7.92 -10.31
N SER A 3 -8.80 -7.22 -9.26
CA SER A 3 -7.38 -7.09 -8.92
C SER A 3 -7.01 -7.94 -7.73
N LEU A 4 -5.95 -8.74 -7.86
CA LEU A 4 -5.35 -9.51 -6.77
C LEU A 4 -4.34 -8.65 -6.03
N ILE A 5 -4.57 -8.42 -4.75
CA ILE A 5 -3.76 -7.54 -3.90
C ILE A 5 -3.02 -8.40 -2.89
N CYS A 6 -1.75 -8.69 -3.16
CA CYS A 6 -0.83 -9.37 -2.26
C CYS A 6 -0.13 -8.32 -1.39
N GLY A 7 -0.27 -8.45 -0.08
CA GLY A 7 0.32 -7.48 0.84
C GLY A 7 -0.20 -7.64 2.26
N SER A 8 0.24 -6.79 3.15
CA SER A 8 -0.06 -6.89 4.57
C SER A 8 -1.49 -6.45 4.93
N ILE A 9 -2.03 -7.10 5.95
CA ILE A 9 -3.12 -6.65 6.79
C ILE A 9 -2.51 -6.34 8.15
N ALA A 10 -2.76 -5.15 8.69
CA ALA A 10 -2.17 -4.72 9.96
C ALA A 10 -3.10 -3.84 10.78
N TYR A 11 -2.80 -3.71 12.05
CA TYR A 11 -3.37 -2.67 12.90
C TYR A 11 -2.33 -1.58 13.18
N ASP A 12 -2.75 -0.32 13.15
CA ASP A 12 -1.97 0.81 13.60
C ASP A 12 -2.50 1.27 14.95
N THR A 13 -1.78 0.95 16.02
CA THR A 13 -2.10 1.39 17.39
C THR A 13 -1.34 2.67 17.69
N ILE A 14 -2.05 3.78 17.72
CA ILE A 14 -1.48 5.12 17.88
C ILE A 14 -1.79 5.63 19.28
N MET A 15 -0.73 5.97 20.01
CA MET A 15 -0.74 6.43 21.39
C MET A 15 -0.18 7.84 21.46
N ASN A 16 -0.85 8.74 22.19
CA ASN A 16 -0.36 10.10 22.37
C ASN A 16 0.21 10.26 23.78
N PHE A 17 1.47 10.65 23.84
CA PHE A 17 2.16 11.03 25.06
C PHE A 17 2.04 12.54 25.27
N GLU A 18 1.48 12.94 26.43
CA GLU A 18 1.29 14.36 26.78
C GLU A 18 2.57 15.00 27.36
N GLY A 19 3.69 14.77 26.74
CA GLY A 19 5.01 15.31 27.07
C GLY A 19 5.92 15.28 25.85
N LYS A 20 7.19 15.53 26.02
CA LYS A 20 8.22 15.39 24.99
C LYS A 20 9.16 14.26 25.36
N PHE A 21 9.53 13.44 24.40
CA PHE A 21 10.52 12.37 24.62
C PHE A 21 11.87 12.93 25.11
N ALA A 22 12.27 14.10 24.60
CA ALA A 22 13.48 14.76 25.01
C ALA A 22 13.55 15.09 26.52
N ASP A 23 12.40 15.25 27.18
CA ASP A 23 12.33 15.53 28.62
C ASP A 23 12.42 14.26 29.48
N GLN A 24 12.21 13.08 28.87
CA GLN A 24 12.16 11.78 29.54
C GLN A 24 13.38 10.88 29.24
N ILE A 25 13.98 11.07 28.08
CA ILE A 25 15.14 10.28 27.61
C ILE A 25 16.40 11.10 27.87
N LEU A 26 17.29 10.56 28.72
CA LEU A 26 18.58 11.15 29.04
C LEU A 26 19.64 10.66 28.02
N PRO A 27 20.14 11.52 27.11
CA PRO A 27 21.07 11.11 26.06
C PRO A 27 22.33 10.42 26.55
N GLU A 28 22.84 10.88 27.68
CA GLU A 28 24.09 10.34 28.31
C GLU A 28 23.86 8.96 28.94
N GLN A 29 22.60 8.56 29.18
CA GLN A 29 22.23 7.28 29.83
C GLN A 29 21.48 6.34 28.91
N ILE A 30 21.52 6.55 27.59
CA ILE A 30 20.79 5.74 26.62
C ILE A 30 21.20 4.24 26.68
N HIS A 31 22.39 3.93 27.16
CA HIS A 31 22.89 2.56 27.30
C HIS A 31 22.21 1.75 28.43
N ILE A 32 21.49 2.42 29.34
CA ILE A 32 20.71 1.82 30.44
C ILE A 32 19.23 2.31 30.39
N LEU A 33 18.74 2.64 29.22
CA LEU A 33 17.41 3.23 29.03
C LEU A 33 16.31 2.35 29.62
N ASN A 34 15.56 2.92 30.57
CA ASN A 34 14.34 2.34 31.14
C ASN A 34 13.32 3.45 31.31
N VAL A 35 12.50 3.65 30.27
CA VAL A 35 11.51 4.75 30.19
C VAL A 35 10.10 4.17 30.00
N ALA A 36 9.15 4.70 30.76
CA ALA A 36 7.73 4.39 30.60
C ALA A 36 6.96 5.69 30.28
N PHE A 37 6.21 5.67 29.23
CA PHE A 37 5.34 6.78 28.85
C PHE A 37 3.90 6.51 29.28
N LEU A 38 3.32 7.42 30.09
CA LEU A 38 1.88 7.41 30.34
C LEU A 38 1.18 8.02 29.13
N VAL A 39 0.38 7.20 28.44
CA VAL A 39 -0.35 7.57 27.23
C VAL A 39 -1.86 7.56 27.52
N PRO A 40 -2.47 8.72 27.82
CA PRO A 40 -3.87 8.79 28.23
C PRO A 40 -4.85 8.50 27.08
N THR A 41 -4.40 8.61 25.83
CA THR A 41 -5.23 8.35 24.65
C THR A 41 -4.56 7.31 23.74
N MET A 42 -5.37 6.37 23.30
CA MET A 42 -4.98 5.32 22.35
C MET A 42 -6.09 5.11 21.35
N ARG A 43 -5.76 4.94 20.09
CA ARG A 43 -6.69 4.51 19.06
C ARG A 43 -6.07 3.37 18.24
N ARG A 44 -6.91 2.52 17.70
CA ARG A 44 -6.50 1.47 16.78
C ARG A 44 -7.18 1.72 15.45
N GLU A 45 -6.37 1.78 14.38
CA GLU A 45 -6.81 1.95 12.99
C GLU A 45 -6.63 0.65 12.22
N PHE A 46 -7.47 0.44 11.23
CA PHE A 46 -7.29 -0.61 10.24
C PHE A 46 -6.25 -0.17 9.22
N GLY A 47 -5.19 -0.92 9.06
CA GLY A 47 -4.03 -0.59 8.24
C GLY A 47 -3.53 -1.80 7.45
N GLY A 48 -2.27 -1.73 7.05
CA GLY A 48 -1.64 -2.70 6.16
C GLY A 48 -1.90 -2.37 4.68
N CYS A 49 -0.85 -2.53 3.87
CA CYS A 49 -0.88 -2.05 2.49
C CYS A 49 -2.00 -2.70 1.67
N ALA A 50 -2.20 -4.04 1.77
CA ALA A 50 -3.26 -4.70 1.01
C ALA A 50 -4.66 -4.24 1.46
N GLY A 51 -4.89 -4.09 2.76
CA GLY A 51 -6.16 -3.60 3.27
C GLY A 51 -6.48 -2.19 2.81
N ASN A 52 -5.48 -1.30 2.84
CA ASN A 52 -5.63 0.10 2.43
C ASN A 52 -5.85 0.23 0.92
N ILE A 53 -5.09 -0.51 0.10
CA ILE A 53 -5.25 -0.52 -1.36
C ILE A 53 -6.64 -1.05 -1.74
N ALA A 54 -7.04 -2.18 -1.15
CA ALA A 54 -8.35 -2.78 -1.38
C ALA A 54 -9.51 -1.84 -1.01
N TYR A 55 -9.38 -1.17 0.14
CA TYR A 55 -10.34 -0.16 0.58
C TYR A 55 -10.54 0.94 -0.47
N ASN A 56 -9.46 1.51 -0.96
CA ASN A 56 -9.50 2.61 -1.94
C ASN A 56 -10.00 2.14 -3.33
N LEU A 57 -9.59 0.96 -3.77
CA LEU A 57 -10.10 0.37 -5.00
C LEU A 57 -11.61 0.11 -4.92
N ASN A 58 -12.08 -0.38 -3.77
CA ASN A 58 -13.50 -0.62 -3.50
C ASN A 58 -14.34 0.69 -3.53
N LEU A 59 -13.82 1.81 -3.01
CA LEU A 59 -14.47 3.12 -3.09
C LEU A 59 -14.72 3.58 -4.54
N LEU A 60 -13.83 3.20 -5.45
CA LEU A 60 -13.96 3.46 -6.88
C LEU A 60 -14.92 2.49 -7.59
N GLY A 61 -15.40 1.45 -6.89
CA GLY A 61 -16.25 0.40 -7.45
C GLY A 61 -15.48 -0.70 -8.17
N GLY A 62 -14.18 -0.86 -7.89
CA GLY A 62 -13.37 -2.00 -8.31
C GLY A 62 -13.72 -3.28 -7.55
N ASP A 63 -13.13 -4.41 -7.94
CA ASP A 63 -13.32 -5.74 -7.31
C ASP A 63 -11.97 -6.22 -6.70
N PRO A 64 -11.58 -5.72 -5.51
CA PRO A 64 -10.35 -6.15 -4.86
C PRO A 64 -10.47 -7.57 -4.30
N ILE A 65 -9.43 -8.38 -4.50
CA ILE A 65 -9.23 -9.69 -3.89
C ILE A 65 -7.99 -9.58 -3.01
N ILE A 66 -8.16 -9.64 -1.69
CA ILE A 66 -7.03 -9.54 -0.78
C ILE A 66 -6.41 -10.92 -0.59
N MET A 67 -5.09 -11.04 -0.82
CA MET A 67 -4.30 -12.20 -0.48
C MET A 67 -3.28 -11.81 0.60
N ALA A 68 -3.60 -12.13 1.85
CA ALA A 68 -2.85 -11.74 3.03
C ALA A 68 -2.89 -12.82 4.12
N THR A 69 -2.12 -12.62 5.18
CA THR A 69 -2.18 -13.43 6.40
C THR A 69 -2.50 -12.55 7.61
N VAL A 70 -3.29 -13.11 8.52
CA VAL A 70 -3.71 -12.44 9.77
C VAL A 70 -3.56 -13.39 10.95
N GLY A 71 -3.49 -12.87 12.15
CA GLY A 71 -3.43 -13.65 13.39
C GLY A 71 -4.80 -14.03 13.95
N GLY A 72 -4.79 -14.73 15.09
CA GLY A 72 -6.00 -15.12 15.83
C GLY A 72 -6.82 -13.94 16.36
N ASP A 73 -6.26 -12.74 16.36
CA ASP A 73 -6.88 -11.49 16.82
C ASP A 73 -7.56 -10.68 15.69
N ALA A 74 -7.66 -11.25 14.48
CA ALA A 74 -8.12 -10.55 13.28
C ALA A 74 -9.65 -10.33 13.20
N ALA A 75 -10.45 -10.90 14.09
CA ALA A 75 -11.91 -10.86 14.01
C ALA A 75 -12.50 -9.44 13.76
N PRO A 76 -12.03 -8.35 14.40
CA PRO A 76 -12.51 -7.00 14.11
C PRO A 76 -12.21 -6.56 12.68
N TYR A 77 -11.04 -6.93 12.14
CA TYR A 77 -10.67 -6.60 10.77
C TYR A 77 -11.53 -7.36 9.76
N MET A 78 -11.73 -8.66 9.98
CA MET A 78 -12.57 -9.49 9.11
C MET A 78 -14.01 -8.97 9.08
N SER A 79 -14.57 -8.59 10.23
CA SER A 79 -15.90 -7.94 10.31
C SER A 79 -15.94 -6.60 9.54
N ARG A 80 -14.85 -5.84 9.56
CA ARG A 80 -14.73 -4.58 8.79
C ARG A 80 -14.78 -4.85 7.28
N LEU A 81 -14.03 -5.85 6.79
CA LEU A 81 -14.02 -6.22 5.38
C LEU A 81 -15.39 -6.71 4.91
N GLU A 82 -16.09 -7.49 5.73
CA GLU A 82 -17.46 -7.94 5.45
C GLU A 82 -18.43 -6.76 5.30
N GLN A 83 -18.40 -5.79 6.23
CA GLN A 83 -19.21 -4.56 6.15
C GLN A 83 -18.94 -3.76 4.87
N LEU A 84 -17.68 -3.73 4.43
CA LEU A 84 -17.25 -3.06 3.20
C LEU A 84 -17.53 -3.89 1.94
N LYS A 85 -17.98 -5.15 2.09
CA LYS A 85 -18.18 -6.12 1.01
C LYS A 85 -16.91 -6.38 0.18
N ILE A 86 -15.75 -6.31 0.82
CA ILE A 86 -14.46 -6.65 0.23
C ILE A 86 -14.24 -8.16 0.39
N ASP A 87 -13.83 -8.81 -0.69
CA ASP A 87 -13.56 -10.25 -0.70
C ASP A 87 -12.35 -10.59 0.18
N ALA A 88 -12.60 -11.32 1.27
CA ALA A 88 -11.62 -11.75 2.25
C ALA A 88 -11.36 -13.27 2.19
N SER A 89 -11.86 -13.98 1.17
CA SER A 89 -11.78 -15.45 1.06
C SER A 89 -10.35 -15.97 0.99
N HIS A 90 -9.41 -15.14 0.56
CA HIS A 90 -7.99 -15.47 0.44
C HIS A 90 -7.12 -14.82 1.53
N ILE A 91 -7.74 -14.35 2.61
CA ILE A 91 -7.03 -13.96 3.83
C ILE A 91 -6.90 -15.19 4.72
N ARG A 92 -5.66 -15.64 4.93
CA ARG A 92 -5.37 -16.82 5.74
C ARG A 92 -5.13 -16.45 7.19
N GLN A 93 -5.84 -17.09 8.11
CA GLN A 93 -5.62 -16.92 9.54
C GLN A 93 -4.57 -17.90 10.05
N ILE A 94 -3.64 -17.42 10.85
CA ILE A 94 -2.60 -18.15 11.59
C ILE A 94 -2.92 -18.00 13.08
N ASP A 95 -3.62 -18.97 13.64
CA ASP A 95 -4.21 -18.85 14.99
C ASP A 95 -3.20 -18.58 16.12
N GLN A 96 -1.97 -19.09 15.98
CA GLN A 96 -0.91 -18.94 16.98
C GLN A 96 -0.11 -17.62 16.86
N ALA A 97 -0.38 -16.82 15.81
CA ALA A 97 0.24 -15.54 15.60
C ALA A 97 -0.70 -14.39 15.96
N PHE A 98 -0.15 -13.20 16.16
CA PHE A 98 -0.91 -11.96 16.12
C PHE A 98 -0.96 -11.42 14.69
N THR A 99 -1.99 -10.66 14.36
CA THR A 99 -2.02 -9.83 13.14
C THR A 99 -0.88 -8.80 13.22
N ALA A 100 -0.28 -8.45 12.07
CA ALA A 100 0.76 -7.43 12.04
C ALA A 100 0.27 -6.14 12.70
N GLN A 101 1.15 -5.49 13.47
CA GLN A 101 0.80 -4.31 14.25
C GLN A 101 1.94 -3.30 14.33
N ALA A 102 1.65 -2.04 13.98
CA ALA A 102 2.47 -0.90 14.32
C ALA A 102 2.00 -0.31 15.65
N MET A 103 2.88 -0.21 16.64
CA MET A 103 2.66 0.45 17.92
C MET A 103 3.40 1.77 17.89
N ILE A 104 2.67 2.87 17.71
CA ILE A 104 3.22 4.20 17.45
C ILE A 104 2.92 5.09 18.64
N THR A 105 3.95 5.56 19.34
CA THR A 105 3.82 6.58 20.37
C THR A 105 4.27 7.92 19.80
N THR A 106 3.41 8.93 19.86
CA THR A 106 3.67 10.29 19.38
C THR A 106 3.74 11.25 20.55
N ASP A 107 4.75 12.11 20.63
CA ASP A 107 4.92 13.14 21.63
C ASP A 107 4.32 14.50 21.19
N GLN A 108 4.32 15.51 22.09
CA GLN A 108 3.80 16.85 21.80
C GLN A 108 4.63 17.62 20.76
N ALA A 109 5.84 17.18 20.44
CA ALA A 109 6.69 17.77 19.40
C ALA A 109 6.55 17.01 18.05
N ASN A 110 5.57 16.10 17.93
CA ASN A 110 5.33 15.21 16.79
C ASN A 110 6.49 14.25 16.49
N ASN A 111 7.36 13.96 17.47
CA ASN A 111 8.31 12.85 17.36
C ASN A 111 7.57 11.54 17.57
N GLN A 112 8.04 10.48 16.92
CA GLN A 112 7.43 9.15 17.01
C GLN A 112 8.46 8.10 17.41
N ILE A 113 8.02 7.22 18.31
CA ILE A 113 8.70 5.96 18.59
C ILE A 113 7.76 4.85 18.13
N THR A 114 8.22 4.04 17.17
CA THR A 114 7.41 2.97 16.59
C THR A 114 8.07 1.62 16.85
N ALA A 115 7.28 0.68 17.39
CA ALA A 115 7.59 -0.74 17.40
C ALA A 115 6.68 -1.43 16.38
N PHE A 116 7.25 -2.15 15.42
CA PHE A 116 6.50 -2.93 14.43
C PHE A 116 6.64 -4.42 14.73
N HIS A 117 5.50 -5.08 14.93
CA HIS A 117 5.40 -6.53 15.09
C HIS A 117 4.83 -7.14 13.80
N PRO A 118 5.59 -7.91 13.02
CA PRO A 118 5.11 -8.46 11.75
C PRO A 118 4.06 -9.58 11.93
N GLY A 119 4.12 -10.34 13.03
CA GLY A 119 3.15 -11.39 13.31
C GLY A 119 2.95 -12.34 12.13
N ALA A 120 1.69 -12.65 11.83
CA ALA A 120 1.29 -13.53 10.73
C ALA A 120 1.74 -13.05 9.34
N MET A 121 2.07 -11.75 9.17
CA MET A 121 2.61 -11.22 7.91
C MET A 121 3.86 -11.98 7.44
N GLY A 122 4.67 -12.49 8.36
CA GLY A 122 5.84 -13.31 8.04
C GLY A 122 5.52 -14.62 7.31
N GLU A 123 4.28 -15.10 7.40
CA GLU A 123 3.79 -16.35 6.83
C GLU A 123 3.02 -16.16 5.52
N SER A 124 3.08 -15.00 4.90
CA SER A 124 2.30 -14.65 3.70
C SER A 124 2.58 -15.59 2.51
N HIS A 125 3.76 -16.18 2.43
CA HIS A 125 4.13 -17.20 1.44
C HIS A 125 3.29 -18.48 1.50
N LEU A 126 2.57 -18.73 2.61
CA LEU A 126 1.63 -19.85 2.70
C LEU A 126 0.38 -19.66 1.83
N ASN A 127 0.11 -18.45 1.36
CA ASN A 127 -0.90 -18.18 0.35
C ASN A 127 -0.33 -18.43 -1.04
N GLN A 128 -1.18 -18.97 -1.94
CA GLN A 128 -0.77 -19.33 -3.29
C GLN A 128 -1.66 -18.66 -4.32
N VAL A 129 -1.08 -17.94 -5.26
CA VAL A 129 -1.81 -17.30 -6.37
C VAL A 129 -2.61 -18.32 -7.19
N SER A 130 -2.07 -19.52 -7.37
CA SER A 130 -2.74 -20.60 -8.08
C SER A 130 -4.08 -21.00 -7.46
N ALA A 131 -4.23 -20.91 -6.14
CA ALA A 131 -5.51 -21.19 -5.46
C ALA A 131 -6.56 -20.12 -5.83
N VAL A 132 -6.16 -18.84 -5.84
CA VAL A 132 -7.04 -17.73 -6.25
C VAL A 132 -7.45 -17.88 -7.71
N VAL A 133 -6.50 -18.17 -8.60
CA VAL A 133 -6.74 -18.37 -10.04
C VAL A 133 -7.72 -19.54 -10.25
N ALA A 134 -7.51 -20.67 -9.56
CA ALA A 134 -8.36 -21.86 -9.69
C ALA A 134 -9.79 -21.61 -9.19
N GLU A 135 -9.97 -20.85 -8.11
CA GLU A 135 -11.29 -20.50 -7.58
C GLU A 135 -11.99 -19.50 -8.51
N ARG A 136 -11.32 -18.42 -8.87
CA ARG A 136 -11.90 -17.37 -9.71
C ARG A 136 -12.22 -17.82 -11.13
N SER A 137 -11.52 -18.80 -11.67
CA SER A 137 -11.87 -19.38 -12.96
C SER A 137 -13.24 -20.09 -12.96
N LYS A 138 -13.73 -20.49 -11.79
CA LYS A 138 -15.05 -21.12 -11.58
C LYS A 138 -16.12 -20.12 -11.13
N ASN A 139 -15.75 -18.89 -10.83
CA ASN A 139 -16.62 -17.87 -10.26
C ASN A 139 -17.23 -17.00 -11.38
N ALA A 140 -18.52 -16.67 -11.24
CA ALA A 140 -19.23 -15.78 -12.17
C ALA A 140 -18.62 -14.37 -12.30
N LYS A 141 -17.85 -13.93 -11.30
CA LYS A 141 -17.12 -12.65 -11.32
C LYS A 141 -15.89 -12.65 -12.26
N GLY A 142 -15.49 -13.84 -12.72
CA GLY A 142 -14.35 -14.01 -13.65
C GLY A 142 -12.96 -13.92 -13.00
N PRO A 143 -11.89 -14.17 -13.79
CA PRO A 143 -10.53 -14.24 -13.28
C PRO A 143 -9.99 -12.88 -12.83
N ALA A 144 -8.99 -12.92 -11.95
CA ALA A 144 -8.14 -11.75 -11.68
C ALA A 144 -7.34 -11.43 -12.95
N LYS A 145 -7.34 -10.16 -13.35
CA LYS A 145 -6.65 -9.70 -14.59
C LYS A 145 -5.48 -8.80 -14.32
N LEU A 146 -5.34 -8.33 -13.11
CA LEU A 146 -4.26 -7.47 -12.66
C LEU A 146 -3.87 -7.87 -11.23
N GLY A 147 -2.61 -7.74 -10.88
CA GLY A 147 -2.11 -7.96 -9.53
C GLY A 147 -1.32 -6.75 -9.03
N ILE A 148 -1.11 -6.70 -7.71
CA ILE A 148 -0.12 -5.87 -7.06
C ILE A 148 0.54 -6.68 -5.95
N VAL A 149 1.86 -6.61 -5.86
CA VAL A 149 2.63 -7.13 -4.74
C VAL A 149 3.15 -5.93 -3.96
N ALA A 150 2.47 -5.63 -2.87
CA ALA A 150 2.75 -4.55 -1.94
C ALA A 150 3.54 -5.09 -0.73
N PRO A 151 4.06 -4.22 0.17
CA PRO A 151 4.84 -4.62 1.33
C PRO A 151 4.19 -5.71 2.18
N ASP A 152 4.95 -6.79 2.38
CA ASP A 152 4.55 -8.00 3.10
C ASP A 152 5.79 -8.74 3.62
N GLY A 153 5.64 -9.94 4.16
CA GLY A 153 6.77 -10.83 4.46
C GLY A 153 7.65 -11.06 3.23
N ARG A 154 8.98 -10.98 3.41
CA ARG A 154 9.96 -11.06 2.32
C ARG A 154 9.73 -12.24 1.38
N GLN A 155 9.54 -13.44 1.97
CA GLN A 155 9.32 -14.66 1.20
C GLN A 155 8.01 -14.58 0.40
N GLY A 156 6.93 -14.08 1.02
CA GLY A 156 5.66 -13.87 0.33
C GLY A 156 5.76 -12.92 -0.85
N MET A 157 6.41 -11.75 -0.67
CA MET A 157 6.63 -10.81 -1.77
C MET A 157 7.40 -11.48 -2.92
N TRP A 158 8.45 -12.23 -2.62
CA TRP A 158 9.25 -12.96 -3.61
C TRP A 158 8.40 -13.97 -4.37
N GLU A 159 7.73 -14.86 -3.66
CA GLU A 159 6.95 -15.95 -4.25
C GLU A 159 5.73 -15.44 -5.02
N HIS A 160 5.02 -14.43 -4.50
CA HIS A 160 3.84 -13.91 -5.17
C HIS A 160 4.18 -13.20 -6.49
N CYS A 161 5.34 -12.50 -6.59
CA CYS A 161 5.79 -11.96 -7.85
C CYS A 161 6.01 -13.08 -8.90
N HIS A 162 6.70 -14.15 -8.53
CA HIS A 162 6.94 -15.29 -9.42
C HIS A 162 5.64 -16.00 -9.81
N GLN A 163 4.76 -16.25 -8.85
CA GLN A 163 3.49 -16.91 -9.08
C GLN A 163 2.54 -16.10 -9.99
N LEU A 164 2.53 -14.77 -9.87
CA LEU A 164 1.77 -13.89 -10.77
C LEU A 164 2.34 -13.92 -12.18
N ALA A 165 3.67 -13.89 -12.32
CA ALA A 165 4.35 -14.01 -13.61
C ALA A 165 4.07 -15.36 -14.26
N GLU A 166 4.18 -16.48 -13.52
CA GLU A 166 3.88 -17.83 -13.98
C GLU A 166 2.40 -18.00 -14.41
N ALA A 167 1.48 -17.35 -13.68
CA ALA A 167 0.06 -17.33 -14.03
C ALA A 167 -0.28 -16.43 -15.22
N GLY A 168 0.70 -15.68 -15.76
CA GLY A 168 0.49 -14.70 -16.83
C GLY A 168 -0.38 -13.51 -16.42
N ILE A 169 -0.49 -13.22 -15.14
CA ILE A 169 -1.24 -12.08 -14.61
C ILE A 169 -0.29 -10.87 -14.56
N PRO A 170 -0.54 -9.81 -15.34
CA PRO A 170 0.25 -8.58 -15.23
C PRO A 170 0.11 -8.01 -13.82
N PHE A 171 1.21 -7.51 -13.25
CA PHE A 171 1.17 -6.97 -11.90
C PHE A 171 2.09 -5.77 -11.70
N ILE A 172 1.76 -5.00 -10.67
CA ILE A 172 2.59 -3.92 -10.14
C ILE A 172 3.46 -4.52 -9.04
N PHE A 173 4.78 -4.39 -9.15
CA PHE A 173 5.68 -4.59 -8.03
C PHE A 173 5.76 -3.26 -7.26
N ASP A 174 5.35 -3.26 -6.02
CA ASP A 174 5.36 -2.12 -5.09
C ASP A 174 6.16 -2.50 -3.85
N PRO A 175 7.51 -2.46 -3.91
CA PRO A 175 8.33 -2.92 -2.79
C PRO A 175 8.12 -2.09 -1.53
N GLY A 176 7.82 -0.80 -1.66
CA GLY A 176 7.57 0.12 -0.56
C GLY A 176 8.62 0.00 0.54
N GLN A 177 8.18 0.00 1.78
CA GLN A 177 9.03 -0.19 2.95
C GLN A 177 9.68 -1.59 3.06
N GLY A 178 9.29 -2.54 2.20
CA GLY A 178 9.93 -3.85 2.07
C GLY A 178 11.19 -3.84 1.21
N LEU A 179 11.45 -2.77 0.45
CA LEU A 179 12.60 -2.65 -0.44
C LEU A 179 13.94 -2.98 0.24
N PRO A 180 14.21 -2.57 1.49
CA PRO A 180 15.46 -2.91 2.18
C PRO A 180 15.70 -4.42 2.39
N MET A 181 14.67 -5.25 2.31
CA MET A 181 14.77 -6.71 2.48
C MET A 181 15.44 -7.43 1.29
N PHE A 182 15.56 -6.75 0.15
CA PHE A 182 16.11 -7.31 -1.10
C PHE A 182 17.44 -6.66 -1.47
N ASN A 183 18.37 -7.45 -1.99
CA ASN A 183 19.59 -6.94 -2.58
C ASN A 183 19.39 -6.49 -4.04
N GLY A 184 20.41 -5.88 -4.67
CA GLY A 184 20.29 -5.33 -6.02
C GLY A 184 19.92 -6.36 -7.09
N PRO A 185 20.61 -7.52 -7.19
CA PRO A 185 20.24 -8.60 -8.10
C PRO A 185 18.81 -9.13 -7.90
N GLU A 186 18.36 -9.30 -6.68
CA GLU A 186 16.99 -9.73 -6.35
C GLU A 186 15.96 -8.69 -6.81
N LEU A 187 16.22 -7.40 -6.58
CA LEU A 187 15.35 -6.33 -7.06
C LEU A 187 15.24 -6.33 -8.59
N LEU A 188 16.36 -6.53 -9.29
CA LEU A 188 16.36 -6.59 -10.76
C LEU A 188 15.57 -7.79 -11.27
N GLU A 189 15.67 -8.96 -10.63
CA GLU A 189 14.89 -10.15 -10.98
C GLU A 189 13.38 -9.89 -10.81
N LEU A 190 12.96 -9.31 -9.69
CA LEU A 190 11.54 -8.99 -9.44
C LEU A 190 11.02 -7.93 -10.41
N ILE A 191 11.84 -6.93 -10.77
CA ILE A 191 11.50 -5.91 -11.75
C ILE A 191 11.32 -6.51 -13.13
N ASP A 192 12.20 -7.44 -13.54
CA ASP A 192 12.17 -8.05 -14.87
C ASP A 192 10.92 -8.90 -15.13
N ILE A 193 10.35 -9.49 -14.09
CA ILE A 193 9.11 -10.28 -14.19
C ILE A 193 7.86 -9.44 -13.95
N ALA A 194 7.97 -8.24 -13.38
CA ALA A 194 6.84 -7.34 -13.14
C ALA A 194 6.40 -6.63 -14.43
N SER A 195 5.11 -6.36 -14.55
CA SER A 195 4.59 -5.51 -15.64
C SER A 195 4.79 -4.03 -15.36
N TYR A 196 4.66 -3.63 -14.11
CA TYR A 196 4.76 -2.25 -13.65
C TYR A 196 5.54 -2.20 -12.34
N LEU A 197 6.18 -1.07 -12.08
CA LEU A 197 6.87 -0.78 -10.83
C LEU A 197 6.32 0.51 -10.23
N ALA A 198 6.02 0.50 -8.93
CA ALA A 198 5.60 1.69 -8.22
C ALA A 198 6.50 1.92 -7.00
N VAL A 199 7.02 3.13 -6.85
CA VAL A 199 7.87 3.56 -5.73
C VAL A 199 7.55 5.01 -5.38
N ASN A 200 7.95 5.47 -4.19
CA ASN A 200 8.06 6.90 -3.95
C ASN A 200 9.47 7.40 -4.30
N ASP A 201 9.71 8.71 -4.19
CA ASP A 201 10.99 9.36 -4.52
C ASP A 201 12.16 8.80 -3.67
N TYR A 202 11.96 8.59 -2.38
CA TYR A 202 12.95 8.01 -1.48
C TYR A 202 13.25 6.54 -1.82
N GLU A 203 12.22 5.75 -2.07
CA GLU A 203 12.34 4.35 -2.50
C GLU A 203 13.02 4.26 -3.87
N GLY A 204 12.71 5.19 -4.78
CA GLY A 204 13.35 5.29 -6.09
C GLY A 204 14.85 5.58 -5.99
N GLU A 205 15.27 6.46 -5.11
CA GLU A 205 16.69 6.70 -4.84
C GLU A 205 17.38 5.46 -4.25
N MET A 206 16.74 4.82 -3.25
CA MET A 206 17.27 3.58 -2.65
C MET A 206 17.37 2.46 -3.69
N LEU A 207 16.37 2.33 -4.56
CA LEU A 207 16.35 1.36 -5.66
C LEU A 207 17.54 1.60 -6.60
N SER A 208 17.78 2.85 -6.99
CA SER A 208 18.91 3.24 -7.84
C SER A 208 20.25 2.91 -7.21
N GLN A 209 20.40 3.18 -5.92
CA GLN A 209 21.63 2.85 -5.18
C GLN A 209 21.88 1.34 -5.09
N ARG A 210 20.82 0.53 -4.84
CA ARG A 210 20.94 -0.92 -4.71
C ARG A 210 21.18 -1.64 -6.02
N THR A 211 20.53 -1.18 -7.09
CA THR A 211 20.63 -1.81 -8.43
C THR A 211 21.79 -1.28 -9.26
N GLY A 212 22.32 -0.10 -8.92
CA GLY A 212 23.31 0.62 -9.74
C GLY A 212 22.72 1.22 -11.02
N LEU A 213 21.39 1.24 -11.17
CA LEU A 213 20.69 1.76 -12.34
C LEU A 213 19.96 3.07 -12.03
N SER A 214 19.99 4.03 -12.95
CA SER A 214 19.09 5.18 -12.87
C SER A 214 17.63 4.76 -13.06
N LEU A 215 16.68 5.55 -12.54
CA LEU A 215 15.24 5.28 -12.72
C LEU A 215 14.85 5.18 -14.19
N ALA A 216 15.46 5.97 -15.07
CA ALA A 216 15.23 5.85 -16.50
C ALA A 216 15.65 4.46 -17.06
N LYS A 217 16.75 3.89 -16.56
CA LYS A 217 17.20 2.53 -16.93
C LYS A 217 16.34 1.44 -16.30
N VAL A 218 15.82 1.64 -15.10
CA VAL A 218 14.84 0.76 -14.49
C VAL A 218 13.54 0.77 -15.29
N ALA A 219 13.09 1.94 -15.73
CA ALA A 219 11.87 2.08 -16.52
C ALA A 219 11.90 1.34 -17.87
N GLU A 220 13.09 1.14 -18.47
CA GLU A 220 13.25 0.35 -19.69
C GLU A 220 12.94 -1.15 -19.50
N ARG A 221 12.87 -1.64 -18.27
CA ARG A 221 12.65 -3.05 -17.90
C ARG A 221 11.18 -3.40 -17.62
N VAL A 222 10.32 -2.40 -17.46
CA VAL A 222 8.88 -2.56 -17.16
C VAL A 222 8.04 -1.79 -18.19
N LYS A 223 6.75 -2.11 -18.27
CA LYS A 223 5.83 -1.35 -19.14
C LYS A 223 5.66 0.09 -18.69
N ALA A 224 5.68 0.32 -17.37
CA ALA A 224 5.75 1.66 -16.80
C ALA A 224 6.34 1.62 -15.38
N LEU A 225 7.10 2.66 -15.04
CA LEU A 225 7.57 2.96 -13.70
C LEU A 225 6.83 4.20 -13.18
N ILE A 226 6.20 4.09 -12.04
CA ILE A 226 5.48 5.15 -11.36
C ILE A 226 6.30 5.62 -10.15
N VAL A 227 6.64 6.91 -10.10
CA VAL A 227 7.38 7.52 -8.99
C VAL A 227 6.51 8.60 -8.35
N THR A 228 6.01 8.35 -7.14
CA THR A 228 5.23 9.32 -6.38
C THR A 228 6.15 10.28 -5.63
N LYS A 229 5.81 11.59 -5.60
CA LYS A 229 6.62 12.68 -5.04
C LYS A 229 5.84 13.50 -4.01
N GLY A 230 4.94 12.88 -3.31
CA GLY A 230 4.11 13.53 -2.29
C GLY A 230 3.36 14.74 -2.83
N ALA A 231 3.62 15.91 -2.27
CA ALA A 231 2.96 17.16 -2.67
C ALA A 231 3.35 17.67 -4.07
N GLU A 232 4.37 17.09 -4.70
CA GLU A 232 4.81 17.42 -6.06
C GLU A 232 4.13 16.53 -7.13
N GLY A 233 3.24 15.61 -6.73
CA GLY A 233 2.53 14.72 -7.64
C GLY A 233 3.27 13.43 -7.93
N ALA A 234 3.35 13.02 -9.20
CA ALA A 234 4.05 11.79 -9.59
C ALA A 234 4.59 11.90 -11.01
N ASP A 235 5.59 11.07 -11.32
CA ASP A 235 6.09 10.86 -12.68
C ASP A 235 5.78 9.42 -13.11
N VAL A 236 5.27 9.25 -14.34
CA VAL A 236 5.09 7.95 -14.97
C VAL A 236 6.04 7.84 -16.15
N TYR A 237 7.02 6.97 -16.04
CA TYR A 237 7.96 6.64 -17.10
C TYR A 237 7.35 5.55 -17.97
N VAL A 238 7.03 5.85 -19.20
CA VAL A 238 6.38 4.94 -20.16
C VAL A 238 6.80 5.26 -21.58
N ASP A 239 7.10 4.24 -22.38
CA ASP A 239 7.48 4.36 -23.80
C ASP A 239 8.62 5.37 -24.04
N GLY A 240 9.62 5.38 -23.15
CA GLY A 240 10.78 6.29 -23.20
C GLY A 240 10.46 7.76 -22.89
N LYS A 241 9.27 8.05 -22.38
CA LYS A 241 8.81 9.39 -22.00
C LYS A 241 8.45 9.44 -20.52
N VAL A 242 8.36 10.66 -19.99
CA VAL A 242 7.87 10.92 -18.65
C VAL A 242 6.55 11.68 -18.76
N VAL A 243 5.48 11.09 -18.22
CA VAL A 243 4.19 11.74 -18.05
C VAL A 243 4.15 12.30 -16.65
N ALA A 244 4.25 13.62 -16.52
CA ALA A 244 4.16 14.30 -15.22
C ALA A 244 2.69 14.39 -14.78
N ILE A 245 2.41 13.83 -13.60
CA ILE A 245 1.07 13.85 -12.99
C ILE A 245 1.02 14.96 -11.95
N PRO A 246 0.16 15.96 -12.12
CA PRO A 246 0.05 17.05 -11.16
C PRO A 246 -0.52 16.55 -9.83
N PRO A 247 -0.12 17.16 -8.70
CA PRO A 247 -0.77 16.91 -7.43
C PRO A 247 -2.19 17.48 -7.43
N VAL A 248 -3.09 16.90 -6.66
CA VAL A 248 -4.37 17.51 -6.32
C VAL A 248 -4.21 18.16 -4.96
N PRO A 249 -4.35 19.49 -4.84
CA PRO A 249 -4.23 20.19 -3.57
C PRO A 249 -5.26 19.67 -2.56
N ALA A 250 -4.80 19.26 -1.40
CA ALA A 250 -5.67 18.85 -0.30
C ALA A 250 -6.22 20.07 0.44
N ALA A 251 -7.49 20.06 0.82
CA ALA A 251 -8.10 21.15 1.60
C ALA A 251 -7.42 21.34 2.97
N LYS A 252 -6.90 20.27 3.53
CA LYS A 252 -6.10 20.23 4.77
C LYS A 252 -5.23 18.98 4.77
N VAL A 253 -4.10 19.05 5.45
CA VAL A 253 -3.25 17.88 5.73
C VAL A 253 -3.55 17.41 7.16
N VAL A 254 -4.09 16.20 7.30
CA VAL A 254 -4.48 15.63 8.60
C VAL A 254 -3.58 14.46 8.95
N ASP A 255 -3.42 13.50 8.01
CA ASP A 255 -2.65 12.28 8.26
C ASP A 255 -2.14 11.71 6.92
N PRO A 256 -0.82 11.61 6.70
CA PRO A 256 -0.24 11.08 5.47
C PRO A 256 -0.28 9.55 5.36
N THR A 257 -0.58 8.84 6.47
CA THR A 257 -0.59 7.36 6.49
C THR A 257 -1.59 6.80 5.49
N GLY A 258 -1.15 5.91 4.59
CA GLY A 258 -1.99 5.28 3.58
C GLY A 258 -2.29 6.14 2.34
N CYS A 259 -1.67 7.33 2.19
CA CYS A 259 -1.82 8.11 0.96
C CYS A 259 -1.22 7.39 -0.26
N GLY A 260 -0.09 6.72 -0.08
CA GLY A 260 0.51 5.86 -1.11
C GLY A 260 -0.41 4.71 -1.50
N ASP A 261 -1.04 4.05 -0.52
CA ASP A 261 -1.99 2.97 -0.76
C ASP A 261 -3.25 3.48 -1.50
N ALA A 262 -3.74 4.67 -1.14
CA ALA A 262 -4.85 5.30 -1.85
C ALA A 262 -4.50 5.62 -3.30
N PHE A 263 -3.27 6.09 -3.56
CA PHE A 263 -2.74 6.26 -4.91
C PHE A 263 -2.71 4.92 -5.66
N ARG A 264 -2.24 3.83 -5.05
CA ARG A 264 -2.21 2.47 -5.66
C ARG A 264 -3.64 1.98 -5.97
N GLY A 265 -4.61 2.26 -5.10
CA GLY A 265 -6.02 1.95 -5.37
C GLY A 265 -6.55 2.64 -6.64
N GLY A 266 -6.25 3.93 -6.81
CA GLY A 266 -6.55 4.69 -8.01
C GLY A 266 -5.80 4.19 -9.26
N LEU A 267 -4.52 3.83 -9.09
CA LEU A 267 -3.68 3.28 -10.15
C LEU A 267 -4.24 1.93 -10.68
N LEU A 268 -4.59 1.02 -9.78
CA LEU A 268 -5.22 -0.26 -10.13
C LEU A 268 -6.54 -0.03 -10.89
N PHE A 269 -7.40 0.86 -10.39
CA PHE A 269 -8.66 1.16 -11.05
C PHE A 269 -8.48 1.68 -12.47
N GLY A 270 -7.54 2.60 -12.69
CA GLY A 270 -7.24 3.13 -14.01
C GLY A 270 -6.74 2.06 -14.97
N LEU A 271 -5.80 1.22 -14.52
CA LEU A 271 -5.24 0.11 -15.30
C LEU A 271 -6.30 -0.96 -15.63
N GLU A 272 -7.16 -1.33 -14.66
CA GLU A 272 -8.28 -2.27 -14.89
C GLU A 272 -9.25 -1.79 -15.96
N ASN A 273 -9.46 -0.48 -16.05
CA ASN A 273 -10.41 0.13 -16.99
C ASN A 273 -9.76 0.59 -18.31
N GLY A 274 -8.46 0.32 -18.50
CA GLY A 274 -7.75 0.67 -19.73
C GLY A 274 -7.63 2.17 -19.96
N MET A 275 -7.59 2.96 -18.88
CA MET A 275 -7.41 4.41 -18.96
C MET A 275 -5.98 4.74 -19.42
N ASP A 276 -5.81 5.86 -20.11
CA ASP A 276 -4.48 6.40 -20.39
C ASP A 276 -3.74 6.78 -19.10
N TRP A 277 -2.40 6.91 -19.21
CA TRP A 277 -1.55 7.16 -18.03
C TRP A 277 -1.81 8.50 -17.35
N GLU A 278 -2.21 9.51 -18.12
CA GLU A 278 -2.52 10.83 -17.58
C GLU A 278 -3.79 10.77 -16.73
N THR A 279 -4.85 10.17 -17.23
CA THR A 279 -6.12 9.97 -16.51
C THR A 279 -5.94 9.06 -15.30
N THR A 280 -5.22 7.93 -15.47
CA THR A 280 -4.91 6.99 -14.40
C THR A 280 -4.14 7.67 -13.26
N GLY A 281 -3.07 8.38 -13.59
CA GLY A 281 -2.24 9.08 -12.60
C GLY A 281 -2.98 10.20 -11.88
N ARG A 282 -3.81 10.96 -12.60
CA ARG A 282 -4.66 12.01 -12.01
C ARG A 282 -5.69 11.45 -11.03
N LEU A 283 -6.31 10.32 -11.37
CA LEU A 283 -7.23 9.62 -10.47
C LEU A 283 -6.48 9.12 -9.22
N ALA A 284 -5.32 8.52 -9.39
CA ALA A 284 -4.47 8.07 -8.29
C ALA A 284 -4.05 9.23 -7.38
N SER A 285 -3.66 10.36 -7.96
CA SER A 285 -3.30 11.59 -7.22
C SER A 285 -4.50 12.15 -6.42
N LEU A 286 -5.70 12.15 -7.02
CA LEU A 286 -6.93 12.56 -6.33
C LEU A 286 -7.23 11.65 -5.13
N MET A 287 -7.09 10.33 -5.27
CA MET A 287 -7.33 9.40 -4.16
C MET A 287 -6.40 9.66 -2.97
N GLY A 288 -5.11 9.91 -3.24
CA GLY A 288 -4.17 10.34 -2.20
C GLY A 288 -4.56 11.66 -1.54
N SER A 289 -5.03 12.63 -2.33
CA SER A 289 -5.50 13.94 -1.82
C SER A 289 -6.78 13.81 -0.97
N ILE A 290 -7.71 12.95 -1.33
CA ILE A 290 -8.91 12.66 -0.52
C ILE A 290 -8.48 12.03 0.80
N LYS A 291 -7.60 11.04 0.75
CA LYS A 291 -7.16 10.32 1.95
C LYS A 291 -6.46 11.23 2.96
N ILE A 292 -5.55 12.08 2.53
CA ILE A 292 -4.73 12.92 3.45
C ILE A 292 -5.55 13.85 4.33
N THR A 293 -6.78 14.18 3.93
CA THR A 293 -7.70 15.02 4.70
C THR A 293 -8.39 14.31 5.87
N HIS A 294 -8.15 13.02 6.06
CA HIS A 294 -8.77 12.19 7.08
C HIS A 294 -7.71 11.48 7.93
N GLN A 295 -8.03 11.28 9.20
CA GLN A 295 -7.20 10.53 10.13
C GLN A 295 -7.35 9.03 9.87
N GLY A 296 -6.24 8.27 9.93
CA GLY A 296 -6.20 6.84 9.65
C GLY A 296 -6.34 6.50 8.17
N PRO A 297 -5.86 5.33 7.73
CA PRO A 297 -5.77 5.01 6.31
C PRO A 297 -7.09 4.62 5.65
N GLN A 298 -8.14 4.25 6.43
CA GLN A 298 -9.42 3.75 5.92
C GLN A 298 -10.64 4.48 6.50
N ASN A 299 -10.51 5.75 6.88
CA ASN A 299 -11.60 6.52 7.52
C ASN A 299 -12.25 7.56 6.61
N HIS A 300 -11.72 7.79 5.41
CA HIS A 300 -12.37 8.59 4.37
C HIS A 300 -13.44 7.74 3.66
N GLN A 301 -14.61 8.31 3.40
CA GLN A 301 -15.76 7.58 2.87
C GLN A 301 -16.47 8.34 1.74
N PRO A 302 -15.76 8.81 0.71
CA PRO A 302 -16.43 9.43 -0.42
C PRO A 302 -17.20 8.36 -1.23
N SER A 303 -18.38 8.70 -1.73
CA SER A 303 -19.01 7.87 -2.75
C SER A 303 -18.28 7.97 -4.10
N LYS A 304 -18.45 7.00 -4.98
CA LYS A 304 -17.91 7.05 -6.35
C LYS A 304 -18.32 8.33 -7.08
N ASP A 305 -19.57 8.76 -6.92
CA ASP A 305 -20.07 10.00 -7.53
C ASP A 305 -19.37 11.24 -6.99
N GLN A 306 -19.07 11.26 -5.70
CA GLN A 306 -18.29 12.34 -5.09
C GLN A 306 -16.85 12.34 -5.60
N ILE A 307 -16.21 11.18 -5.77
CA ILE A 307 -14.87 11.08 -6.36
C ILE A 307 -14.91 11.58 -7.81
N SER A 308 -15.89 11.15 -8.61
CA SER A 308 -16.06 11.59 -10.00
C SER A 308 -16.29 13.11 -10.11
N ALA A 309 -17.09 13.68 -9.22
CA ALA A 309 -17.32 15.12 -9.18
C ALA A 309 -16.05 15.90 -8.81
N GLN A 310 -15.28 15.41 -7.81
CA GLN A 310 -14.01 16.02 -7.43
C GLN A 310 -12.96 15.91 -8.55
N PHE A 311 -12.90 14.78 -9.25
CA PHE A 311 -12.03 14.59 -10.40
C PHE A 311 -12.35 15.61 -11.51
N LYS A 312 -13.63 15.73 -11.86
CA LYS A 312 -14.08 16.71 -12.86
C LYS A 312 -13.77 18.15 -12.46
N THR A 313 -13.92 18.47 -11.17
CA THR A 313 -13.57 19.80 -10.64
C THR A 313 -12.07 20.06 -10.73
N ALA A 314 -11.23 19.07 -10.41
CA ALA A 314 -9.78 19.22 -10.39
C ALA A 314 -9.17 19.29 -11.80
N PHE A 315 -9.74 18.55 -12.77
CA PHE A 315 -9.09 18.33 -14.07
C PHE A 315 -9.94 18.77 -15.28
N GLY A 316 -11.20 19.13 -15.11
CA GLY A 316 -12.07 19.68 -16.16
C GLY A 316 -12.74 18.63 -17.07
N PHE A 317 -12.48 17.32 -16.86
CA PHE A 317 -13.11 16.23 -17.61
C PHE A 317 -13.50 15.08 -16.66
N SER A 318 -14.20 14.05 -17.18
CA SER A 318 -14.61 12.86 -16.40
C SER A 318 -13.75 11.66 -16.77
N PHE A 319 -13.49 10.76 -15.80
CA PHE A 319 -12.85 9.45 -16.01
C PHE A 319 -13.87 8.34 -16.16
#